data_882c030853ff208f2027618009bba1d2
#
_entry.id   882c030853ff208f2027618009bba1d2
#
_cell.length_a   1.000
_cell.length_b   1.000
_cell.length_c   1.000
_cell.angle_alpha   90.00
_cell.angle_beta   90.00
_cell.angle_gamma   90.00
#
_symmetry.space_group_name_H-M   'P 1'
#
loop_
_entity.id
_entity.type
_entity.pdbx_description
1 polymer ?
#
loop_
_entity_poly.entity_id
_entity_poly.type
_entity_poly.pdbx_seq_one_letter_code
_entity_poly.pdbx_strand_id
1 'polypeptide(L)'
;LDGSPERFLFFKEIDKLRRNVHREVFMKRHPFKTCFLLGLAAAVFLSSTLTAGTLLFDKAEYAARRAKLMEKIPDGVAVILGAQPLTSYHPYYQNNDFFYLCGVEVPNAVLVIDGIRKESILFFTADERSLRNEGLSTDILEDAVGVTGVERVLTLKELDSALSALAARTKVFYTPFSPEELMRECTREKMRTLQRIMVDNPWDGRKTREMQFVTRLQEKFPGLEIRDCSPFIWELRVIKSPAEIEVLRRAAQIGVKAISEVMKATRPGMYEYELSALYDYIAEKEGAQNLAYYMIICSAENHPFVHYYKHDRLLKDGDFIVMDIGPDVNYYDTDITISYPVNGKFTPRQKEIYEASLAVHEANISVYRPGLTAEQVVKEVEEILKK
;
A
#
# COMPACT_ATOMS: atom_id res chain seq x y z
N LEU A 1 22.01 28.06 11.42
CA LEU A 1 20.74 27.70 12.11
C LEU A 1 20.17 28.98 12.70
N ASP A 2 19.45 29.76 11.91
CA ASP A 2 18.79 30.97 12.37
C ASP A 2 17.42 30.60 12.94
N GLY A 3 17.32 30.61 14.25
CA GLY A 3 16.11 30.34 15.01
C GLY A 3 15.22 31.60 15.12
N SER A 4 14.68 32.09 14.02
CA SER A 4 13.81 33.27 14.10
C SER A 4 12.52 32.96 14.88
N PRO A 5 12.10 33.83 15.80
CA PRO A 5 10.89 33.66 16.65
C PRO A 5 9.60 33.48 15.84
N GLU A 6 9.54 33.97 14.62
CA GLU A 6 8.35 33.91 13.75
C GLU A 6 8.06 32.51 13.20
N ARG A 7 9.10 31.68 12.96
CA ARG A 7 8.92 30.26 12.60
C ARG A 7 8.31 29.45 13.74
N PHE A 8 8.68 29.79 14.97
CA PHE A 8 8.14 29.15 16.16
C PHE A 8 6.65 29.47 16.38
N LEU A 9 6.21 30.64 15.93
CA LEU A 9 4.80 31.05 15.96
C LEU A 9 3.95 30.30 14.93
N PHE A 10 4.46 30.04 13.73
CA PHE A 10 3.77 29.27 12.69
C PHE A 10 3.44 27.84 13.15
N PHE A 11 4.43 27.14 13.73
CA PHE A 11 4.18 25.80 14.26
C PHE A 11 3.31 25.81 15.52
N LYS A 12 3.35 26.86 16.33
CA LYS A 12 2.41 27.02 17.45
C LYS A 12 0.97 27.28 16.98
N GLU A 13 0.77 27.95 15.87
CA GLU A 13 -0.55 28.16 15.28
C GLU A 13 -1.10 26.86 14.68
N ILE A 14 -0.30 26.07 13.96
CA ILE A 14 -0.67 24.73 13.48
C ILE A 14 -1.00 23.81 14.66
N ASP A 15 -0.19 23.81 15.71
CA ASP A 15 -0.45 23.03 16.92
C ASP A 15 -1.68 23.50 17.71
N LYS A 16 -2.02 24.77 17.62
CA LYS A 16 -3.24 25.34 18.23
C LYS A 16 -4.49 24.95 17.43
N LEU A 17 -4.42 24.96 16.10
CA LEU A 17 -5.46 24.46 15.21
C LEU A 17 -5.68 22.96 15.43
N ARG A 18 -4.62 22.18 15.52
CA ARG A 18 -4.67 20.73 15.79
C ARG A 18 -5.31 20.40 17.14
N ARG A 19 -5.05 21.21 18.18
CA ARG A 19 -5.65 21.03 19.53
C ARG A 19 -7.11 21.45 19.57
N ASN A 20 -7.52 22.43 18.79
CA ASN A 20 -8.92 22.85 18.71
C ASN A 20 -9.78 21.83 17.96
N VAL A 21 -9.30 21.27 16.85
CA VAL A 21 -9.97 20.19 16.10
C VAL A 21 -10.13 18.93 16.97
N HIS A 22 -9.12 18.55 17.73
CA HIS A 22 -9.24 17.42 18.66
C HIS A 22 -10.23 17.68 19.82
N ARG A 23 -10.38 18.92 20.25
CA ARG A 23 -11.24 19.25 21.39
C ARG A 23 -12.72 19.24 21.02
N GLU A 24 -13.08 19.66 19.82
CA GLU A 24 -14.49 19.68 19.38
C GLU A 24 -15.00 18.33 18.91
N VAL A 25 -14.16 17.51 18.27
CA VAL A 25 -14.53 16.18 17.79
C VAL A 25 -14.68 15.17 18.97
N PHE A 26 -13.92 15.33 20.06
CA PHE A 26 -13.98 14.43 21.21
C PHE A 26 -15.05 14.76 22.27
N MET A 27 -15.65 15.96 22.26
CA MET A 27 -16.60 16.38 23.31
C MET A 27 -18.07 16.06 23.02
N LYS A 28 -18.42 15.36 21.97
CA LYS A 28 -19.82 14.96 21.65
C LYS A 28 -20.12 13.48 21.79
N ARG A 29 -19.47 12.74 22.70
CA ARG A 29 -19.92 11.39 23.07
C ARG A 29 -20.05 11.20 24.58
N HIS A 30 -21.27 10.92 24.96
CA HIS A 30 -21.90 10.51 26.23
C HIS A 30 -21.04 10.08 27.43
N PRO A 31 -21.54 10.31 28.66
CA PRO A 31 -20.83 10.02 29.90
C PRO A 31 -20.95 8.55 30.28
N PHE A 32 -19.84 7.86 30.43
CA PHE A 32 -19.79 6.63 31.24
C PHE A 32 -19.00 6.87 32.50
N LYS A 33 -19.62 6.46 33.60
CA LYS A 33 -19.20 6.69 34.97
C LYS A 33 -17.91 5.96 35.34
N THR A 34 -17.11 6.67 36.07
CA THR A 34 -15.94 6.31 36.85
C THR A 34 -16.07 4.97 37.59
N CYS A 35 -15.07 4.09 37.41
CA CYS A 35 -14.63 3.17 38.45
C CYS A 35 -13.11 3.16 38.46
N PHE A 36 -12.57 3.71 39.56
CA PHE A 36 -11.13 3.73 39.86
C PHE A 36 -10.79 2.37 40.47
N LEU A 37 -9.91 1.62 39.85
CA LEU A 37 -9.16 0.54 40.48
C LEU A 37 -7.73 0.58 40.03
N LEU A 38 -6.88 0.92 40.98
CA LEU A 38 -5.42 0.85 40.86
C LEU A 38 -5.01 -0.60 40.57
N GLY A 39 -4.42 -0.82 39.42
CA GLY A 39 -3.71 -2.01 39.06
C GLY A 39 -2.37 -1.62 38.45
N LEU A 40 -1.30 -1.80 39.22
CA LEU A 40 0.10 -1.68 38.78
C LEU A 40 0.34 -2.75 37.72
N ALA A 41 0.16 -2.42 36.45
CA ALA A 41 0.57 -3.27 35.34
C ALA A 41 1.94 -2.81 34.89
N ALA A 42 2.95 -3.60 35.25
CA ALA A 42 4.27 -3.49 34.69
C ALA A 42 4.16 -3.53 33.16
N ALA A 43 4.48 -2.43 32.51
CA ALA A 43 4.69 -2.40 31.07
C ALA A 43 5.95 -3.24 30.78
N VAL A 44 5.75 -4.51 30.49
CA VAL A 44 6.76 -5.32 29.83
C VAL A 44 6.85 -4.77 28.41
N PHE A 45 7.83 -3.92 28.18
CA PHE A 45 8.32 -3.67 26.84
C PHE A 45 8.85 -5.01 26.31
N LEU A 46 8.00 -5.81 25.68
CA LEU A 46 8.48 -6.78 24.72
C LEU A 46 9.01 -5.96 23.53
N SER A 47 10.29 -5.63 23.58
CA SER A 47 11.06 -5.41 22.39
C SER A 47 11.04 -6.74 21.62
N SER A 48 10.03 -6.91 20.76
CA SER A 48 10.10 -7.91 19.72
C SER A 48 11.30 -7.51 18.84
N THR A 49 12.44 -8.14 19.07
CA THR A 49 13.46 -8.24 18.05
C THR A 49 12.76 -8.83 16.84
N LEU A 50 12.51 -8.02 15.83
CA LEU A 50 12.14 -8.50 14.50
C LEU A 50 13.30 -9.37 14.03
N THR A 51 13.21 -10.66 14.27
CA THR A 51 14.04 -11.64 13.58
C THR A 51 13.60 -11.59 12.12
N ALA A 52 14.51 -11.24 11.23
CA ALA A 52 14.33 -11.39 9.80
C ALA A 52 13.89 -12.85 9.56
N GLY A 53 12.62 -13.04 9.19
CA GLY A 53 12.11 -14.40 8.97
C GLY A 53 10.66 -14.66 9.35
N THR A 54 10.05 -13.81 10.12
CA THR A 54 8.64 -13.98 10.50
C THR A 54 7.70 -13.34 9.49
N LEU A 55 6.57 -13.99 9.25
CA LEU A 55 5.47 -13.37 8.53
C LEU A 55 5.12 -12.01 9.15
N LEU A 56 4.69 -11.06 8.32
CA LEU A 56 4.23 -9.75 8.80
C LEU A 56 3.08 -9.86 9.80
N PHE A 57 2.18 -10.81 9.58
CA PHE A 57 1.04 -11.11 10.46
C PHE A 57 1.10 -12.57 10.95
N ASP A 58 0.32 -12.87 11.98
CA ASP A 58 0.12 -14.26 12.40
C ASP A 58 -0.37 -15.12 11.21
N LYS A 59 0.12 -16.34 11.11
CA LYS A 59 -0.28 -17.28 10.05
C LYS A 59 -1.79 -17.54 9.99
N ALA A 60 -2.48 -17.41 11.13
CA ALA A 60 -3.92 -17.52 11.19
C ALA A 60 -4.64 -16.41 10.41
N GLU A 61 -4.07 -15.21 10.34
CA GLU A 61 -4.58 -14.11 9.50
C GLU A 61 -4.58 -14.51 8.03
N TYR A 62 -3.46 -15.02 7.52
CA TYR A 62 -3.35 -15.48 6.13
C TYR A 62 -4.25 -16.68 5.85
N ALA A 63 -4.37 -17.61 6.77
CA ALA A 63 -5.30 -18.73 6.66
C ALA A 63 -6.76 -18.26 6.57
N ALA A 64 -7.15 -17.28 7.38
CA ALA A 64 -8.48 -16.68 7.32
C ALA A 64 -8.76 -15.97 5.99
N ARG A 65 -7.76 -15.26 5.42
CA ARG A 65 -7.86 -14.64 4.10
C ARG A 65 -8.06 -15.67 2.99
N ARG A 66 -7.29 -16.78 3.02
CA ARG A 66 -7.47 -17.91 2.09
C ARG A 66 -8.83 -18.56 2.23
N ALA A 67 -9.31 -18.77 3.45
CA ALA A 67 -10.63 -19.34 3.71
C ALA A 67 -11.76 -18.47 3.11
N LYS A 68 -11.69 -17.14 3.28
CA LYS A 68 -12.65 -16.20 2.65
C LYS A 68 -12.61 -16.26 1.12
N LEU A 69 -11.42 -16.41 0.52
CA LEU A 69 -11.33 -16.60 -0.93
C LEU A 69 -11.94 -17.94 -1.36
N MET A 70 -11.71 -19.03 -0.60
CA MET A 70 -12.32 -20.33 -0.86
C MET A 70 -13.86 -20.31 -0.84
N GLU A 71 -14.46 -19.42 -0.04
CA GLU A 71 -15.93 -19.21 -0.03
C GLU A 71 -16.44 -18.58 -1.35
N LYS A 72 -15.60 -17.76 -2.00
CA LYS A 72 -15.94 -17.08 -3.27
C LYS A 72 -15.72 -17.97 -4.50
N ILE A 73 -14.99 -19.06 -4.37
CA ILE A 73 -14.66 -19.99 -5.46
C ILE A 73 -15.08 -21.44 -5.11
N PRO A 74 -16.34 -21.71 -4.67
CA PRO A 74 -16.74 -23.01 -4.16
C PRO A 74 -16.76 -24.12 -5.23
N ASP A 75 -16.70 -23.76 -6.50
CA ASP A 75 -16.79 -24.65 -7.66
C ASP A 75 -15.44 -24.87 -8.37
N GLY A 76 -14.36 -24.28 -7.87
CA GLY A 76 -13.08 -24.28 -8.59
C GLY A 76 -11.83 -24.17 -7.72
N VAL A 77 -10.74 -23.94 -8.41
CA VAL A 77 -9.38 -23.83 -7.85
C VAL A 77 -8.77 -22.52 -8.32
N ALA A 78 -8.25 -21.71 -7.39
CA ALA A 78 -7.48 -20.52 -7.74
C ALA A 78 -5.98 -20.84 -7.81
N VAL A 79 -5.31 -20.28 -8.81
CA VAL A 79 -3.85 -20.34 -8.99
C VAL A 79 -3.32 -18.90 -8.99
N ILE A 80 -2.57 -18.56 -7.96
CA ILE A 80 -2.01 -17.21 -7.74
C ILE A 80 -0.50 -17.27 -7.94
N LEU A 81 0.00 -16.46 -8.87
CA LEU A 81 1.43 -16.40 -9.16
C LEU A 81 2.12 -15.42 -8.20
N GLY A 82 3.21 -15.83 -7.58
CA GLY A 82 4.13 -14.93 -6.90
C GLY A 82 5.01 -14.20 -7.90
N ALA A 83 5.64 -13.11 -7.47
CA ALA A 83 6.49 -12.28 -8.31
C ALA A 83 7.73 -13.03 -8.83
N GLN A 84 8.22 -12.58 -9.98
CA GLN A 84 9.54 -12.95 -10.50
C GLN A 84 10.56 -11.88 -10.09
N PRO A 85 11.81 -12.24 -9.82
CA PRO A 85 12.86 -11.23 -9.68
C PRO A 85 13.02 -10.48 -11.00
N LEU A 86 13.07 -9.15 -10.94
CA LEU A 86 13.25 -8.32 -12.14
C LEU A 86 14.67 -8.47 -12.69
N THR A 87 15.65 -8.19 -11.85
CA THR A 87 17.09 -8.37 -12.12
C THR A 87 17.83 -8.49 -10.78
N SER A 88 19.11 -8.90 -10.83
CA SER A 88 19.97 -9.00 -9.63
C SER A 88 20.34 -7.65 -8.98
N TYR A 89 19.90 -6.53 -9.53
CA TYR A 89 20.19 -5.18 -8.98
C TYR A 89 18.94 -4.44 -8.50
N HIS A 90 17.79 -5.09 -8.51
CA HIS A 90 16.56 -4.56 -7.95
C HIS A 90 16.16 -5.38 -6.72
N PRO A 91 15.76 -4.73 -5.62
CA PRO A 91 15.20 -5.43 -4.49
C PRO A 91 14.02 -6.30 -4.93
N TYR A 92 13.94 -7.51 -4.38
CA TYR A 92 12.78 -8.34 -4.62
C TYR A 92 11.55 -7.74 -3.95
N TYR A 93 10.43 -7.72 -4.67
CA TYR A 93 9.15 -7.30 -4.17
C TYR A 93 8.10 -8.32 -4.61
N GLN A 94 7.34 -8.84 -3.67
CA GLN A 94 6.35 -9.88 -3.94
C GLN A 94 5.10 -9.29 -4.60
N ASN A 95 4.39 -10.10 -5.39
CA ASN A 95 3.06 -9.76 -5.88
C ASN A 95 2.11 -9.47 -4.72
N ASN A 96 1.43 -8.34 -4.73
CA ASN A 96 0.59 -7.88 -3.62
C ASN A 96 -0.56 -8.85 -3.29
N ASP A 97 -1.22 -9.43 -4.29
CA ASP A 97 -2.30 -10.39 -4.07
C ASP A 97 -1.77 -11.71 -3.50
N PHE A 98 -0.60 -12.17 -3.98
CA PHE A 98 0.08 -13.34 -3.43
C PHE A 98 0.51 -13.09 -1.98
N PHE A 99 1.17 -11.95 -1.70
CA PHE A 99 1.61 -11.59 -0.36
C PHE A 99 0.44 -11.46 0.62
N TYR A 100 -0.67 -10.84 0.19
CA TYR A 100 -1.89 -10.76 0.99
C TYR A 100 -2.44 -12.12 1.42
N LEU A 101 -2.33 -13.14 0.54
CA LEU A 101 -2.89 -14.48 0.78
C LEU A 101 -1.90 -15.43 1.46
N CYS A 102 -0.59 -15.19 1.38
CA CYS A 102 0.43 -16.13 1.84
C CYS A 102 1.48 -15.51 2.79
N GLY A 103 1.80 -14.24 2.65
CA GLY A 103 2.74 -13.51 3.51
C GLY A 103 4.22 -13.82 3.27
N VAL A 104 4.58 -14.60 2.25
CA VAL A 104 5.97 -15.01 2.02
C VAL A 104 6.58 -14.34 0.80
N GLU A 105 7.85 -14.03 0.91
CA GLU A 105 8.66 -13.42 -0.14
C GLU A 105 9.59 -14.47 -0.76
N VAL A 106 9.01 -15.35 -1.57
CA VAL A 106 9.76 -16.38 -2.29
C VAL A 106 9.58 -16.17 -3.80
N PRO A 107 10.65 -15.93 -4.54
CA PRO A 107 10.58 -15.72 -5.98
C PRO A 107 9.98 -16.90 -6.74
N ASN A 108 9.16 -16.59 -7.73
CA ASN A 108 8.49 -17.56 -8.61
C ASN A 108 7.55 -18.55 -7.89
N ALA A 109 7.20 -18.33 -6.63
CA ALA A 109 6.27 -19.20 -5.93
C ALA A 109 4.89 -19.20 -6.59
N VAL A 110 4.12 -20.26 -6.40
CA VAL A 110 2.73 -20.38 -6.86
C VAL A 110 1.87 -20.86 -5.70
N LEU A 111 0.81 -20.15 -5.41
CA LEU A 111 -0.17 -20.52 -4.39
C LEU A 111 -1.42 -21.08 -5.08
N VAL A 112 -1.76 -22.33 -4.80
CA VAL A 112 -3.00 -22.97 -5.26
C VAL A 112 -3.98 -23.01 -4.10
N ILE A 113 -5.19 -22.51 -4.31
CA ILE A 113 -6.27 -22.46 -3.31
C ILE A 113 -7.45 -23.25 -3.85
N ASP A 114 -7.74 -24.38 -3.23
CA ASP A 114 -8.83 -25.27 -3.61
C ASP A 114 -10.11 -24.90 -2.88
N GLY A 115 -11.03 -24.23 -3.56
CA GLY A 115 -12.33 -23.85 -2.99
C GLY A 115 -13.26 -25.03 -2.74
N ILE A 116 -13.02 -26.17 -3.41
CA ILE A 116 -13.84 -27.40 -3.26
C ILE A 116 -13.40 -28.19 -2.03
N ARG A 117 -12.08 -28.44 -1.88
CA ARG A 117 -11.51 -29.20 -0.75
C ARG A 117 -11.18 -28.38 0.46
N LYS A 118 -11.23 -27.06 0.35
CA LYS A 118 -10.87 -26.10 1.41
C LYS A 118 -9.42 -26.29 1.88
N GLU A 119 -8.51 -26.46 0.91
CA GLU A 119 -7.08 -26.60 1.17
C GLU A 119 -6.27 -25.63 0.31
N SER A 120 -5.09 -25.27 0.76
CA SER A 120 -4.12 -24.45 0.03
C SER A 120 -2.78 -25.16 -0.09
N ILE A 121 -2.13 -25.02 -1.25
CA ILE A 121 -0.87 -25.67 -1.57
C ILE A 121 0.09 -24.58 -2.06
N LEU A 122 1.24 -24.47 -1.41
CA LEU A 122 2.30 -23.57 -1.84
C LEU A 122 3.33 -24.35 -2.64
N PHE A 123 3.64 -23.87 -3.83
CA PHE A 123 4.68 -24.41 -4.70
C PHE A 123 5.84 -23.43 -4.77
N PHE A 124 7.04 -23.89 -4.46
CA PHE A 124 8.25 -23.13 -4.69
C PHE A 124 9.47 -24.03 -4.84
N THR A 125 10.53 -23.47 -5.38
CA THR A 125 11.86 -24.08 -5.40
C THR A 125 12.86 -22.97 -5.11
N ALA A 126 13.48 -23.03 -3.97
CA ALA A 126 14.50 -22.08 -3.54
C ALA A 126 15.57 -22.83 -2.73
N ASP A 127 16.75 -22.28 -2.70
CA ASP A 127 17.83 -22.70 -1.82
C ASP A 127 18.26 -21.51 -0.93
N GLU A 128 18.99 -21.81 0.13
CA GLU A 128 19.45 -20.82 1.09
C GLU A 128 20.26 -19.69 0.43
N ARG A 129 21.10 -20.03 -0.54
CA ARG A 129 21.92 -19.05 -1.24
C ARG A 129 21.10 -18.10 -2.07
N SER A 130 20.10 -18.61 -2.79
CA SER A 130 19.22 -17.78 -3.63
C SER A 130 18.40 -16.79 -2.78
N LEU A 131 17.83 -17.24 -1.67
CA LEU A 131 17.08 -16.35 -0.77
C LEU A 131 17.99 -15.32 -0.10
N ARG A 132 19.13 -15.74 0.43
CA ARG A 132 20.10 -14.81 1.05
C ARG A 132 20.64 -13.77 0.09
N ASN A 133 20.85 -14.11 -1.19
CA ASN A 133 21.28 -13.14 -2.20
C ASN A 133 20.26 -12.02 -2.43
N GLU A 134 18.98 -12.30 -2.27
CA GLU A 134 17.89 -11.33 -2.36
C GLU A 134 17.57 -10.66 -1.00
N GLY A 135 18.28 -11.00 0.07
CA GLY A 135 18.03 -10.52 1.43
C GLY A 135 16.74 -11.08 2.05
N LEU A 136 16.25 -12.22 1.55
CA LEU A 136 15.00 -12.84 1.98
C LEU A 136 15.22 -13.85 3.11
N SER A 137 14.14 -14.12 3.89
CA SER A 137 14.17 -15.11 4.94
C SER A 137 14.37 -16.52 4.42
N THR A 138 15.11 -17.33 5.19
CA THR A 138 15.35 -18.75 4.93
C THR A 138 14.48 -19.68 5.78
N ASP A 139 13.69 -19.19 6.71
CA ASP A 139 12.88 -19.99 7.64
C ASP A 139 11.90 -20.94 6.92
N ILE A 140 11.41 -20.50 5.75
CA ILE A 140 10.52 -21.28 4.91
C ILE A 140 11.17 -22.57 4.39
N LEU A 141 12.51 -22.66 4.35
CA LEU A 141 13.21 -23.85 3.90
C LEU A 141 13.20 -24.96 4.96
N GLU A 142 13.08 -24.60 6.24
CA GLU A 142 13.07 -25.54 7.36
C GLU A 142 11.68 -26.10 7.63
N ASP A 143 10.67 -25.21 7.72
CA ASP A 143 9.27 -25.58 7.98
C ASP A 143 8.29 -24.67 7.27
N ALA A 144 8.15 -24.84 5.96
CA ALA A 144 7.26 -24.01 5.16
C ALA A 144 5.78 -24.14 5.57
N VAL A 145 5.33 -25.30 6.01
CA VAL A 145 3.96 -25.52 6.50
C VAL A 145 3.75 -24.80 7.83
N GLY A 146 4.69 -24.94 8.76
CA GLY A 146 4.62 -24.29 10.06
C GLY A 146 4.68 -22.78 9.97
N VAL A 147 5.50 -22.24 9.05
CA VAL A 147 5.62 -20.79 8.80
C VAL A 147 4.35 -20.24 8.15
N THR A 148 3.89 -20.82 7.05
CA THR A 148 2.82 -20.22 6.22
C THR A 148 1.40 -20.61 6.62
N GLY A 149 1.26 -21.72 7.35
CA GLY A 149 -0.05 -22.29 7.66
C GLY A 149 -0.84 -22.76 6.43
N VAL A 150 -0.15 -23.09 5.31
CA VAL A 150 -0.75 -23.81 4.19
C VAL A 150 -0.83 -25.30 4.52
N GLU A 151 -1.77 -26.03 3.93
CA GLU A 151 -1.95 -27.45 4.22
C GLU A 151 -0.85 -28.32 3.59
N ARG A 152 -0.28 -27.87 2.48
CA ARG A 152 0.77 -28.61 1.77
C ARG A 152 1.78 -27.68 1.12
N VAL A 153 3.01 -28.17 1.02
CA VAL A 153 4.09 -27.53 0.27
C VAL A 153 4.68 -28.53 -0.71
N LEU A 154 4.87 -28.11 -1.95
CA LEU A 154 5.42 -28.92 -3.04
C LEU A 154 6.47 -28.09 -3.80
N THR A 155 7.32 -28.77 -4.58
CA THR A 155 8.27 -28.11 -5.46
C THR A 155 7.60 -27.60 -6.74
N LEU A 156 8.17 -26.58 -7.38
CA LEU A 156 7.68 -26.12 -8.68
C LEU A 156 7.70 -27.20 -9.78
N LYS A 157 8.56 -28.21 -9.65
CA LYS A 157 8.59 -29.35 -10.58
C LYS A 157 7.31 -30.19 -10.52
N GLU A 158 6.63 -30.16 -9.38
CA GLU A 158 5.38 -30.89 -9.17
C GLU A 158 4.13 -30.11 -9.59
N LEU A 159 4.27 -28.80 -9.87
CA LEU A 159 3.15 -27.94 -10.23
C LEU A 159 2.36 -28.49 -11.42
N ASP A 160 3.06 -28.93 -12.45
CA ASP A 160 2.45 -29.44 -13.67
C ASP A 160 1.55 -30.65 -13.44
N SER A 161 2.06 -31.64 -12.71
CA SER A 161 1.29 -32.85 -12.35
C SER A 161 0.12 -32.51 -11.40
N ALA A 162 0.33 -31.59 -10.47
CA ALA A 162 -0.71 -31.13 -9.55
C ALA A 162 -1.85 -30.41 -10.30
N LEU A 163 -1.53 -29.47 -11.20
CA LEU A 163 -2.54 -28.80 -12.02
C LEU A 163 -3.29 -29.80 -12.94
N SER A 164 -2.60 -30.80 -13.48
CA SER A 164 -3.23 -31.86 -14.28
C SER A 164 -4.22 -32.69 -13.45
N ALA A 165 -3.86 -33.04 -12.23
CA ALA A 165 -4.77 -33.74 -11.31
C ALA A 165 -5.97 -32.89 -10.89
N LEU A 166 -5.78 -31.59 -10.70
CA LEU A 166 -6.85 -30.65 -10.41
C LEU A 166 -7.78 -30.48 -11.62
N ALA A 167 -7.24 -30.33 -12.83
CA ALA A 167 -8.02 -30.19 -14.07
C ALA A 167 -8.85 -31.46 -14.41
N ALA A 168 -8.41 -32.62 -13.97
CA ALA A 168 -9.20 -33.85 -14.06
C ALA A 168 -10.43 -33.85 -13.12
N ARG A 169 -10.35 -33.09 -12.01
CA ARG A 169 -11.39 -33.05 -10.97
C ARG A 169 -12.37 -31.89 -11.10
N THR A 170 -11.91 -30.73 -11.53
CA THR A 170 -12.77 -29.56 -11.77
C THR A 170 -12.55 -28.96 -13.15
N LYS A 171 -13.59 -28.34 -13.69
CA LYS A 171 -13.51 -27.62 -14.97
C LYS A 171 -13.36 -26.11 -14.81
N VAL A 172 -13.34 -25.59 -13.57
CA VAL A 172 -13.25 -24.18 -13.28
C VAL A 172 -11.92 -23.87 -12.57
N PHE A 173 -11.10 -23.06 -13.22
CA PHE A 173 -9.90 -22.49 -12.62
C PHE A 173 -10.06 -20.96 -12.51
N TYR A 174 -9.52 -20.43 -11.45
CA TYR A 174 -9.45 -19.01 -11.17
C TYR A 174 -8.00 -18.55 -11.17
N THR A 175 -7.72 -17.37 -11.72
CA THR A 175 -6.42 -16.72 -11.60
C THR A 175 -6.59 -15.22 -11.76
N PRO A 176 -5.72 -14.37 -11.19
CA PRO A 176 -5.78 -12.93 -11.48
C PRO A 176 -5.53 -12.65 -12.96
N PHE A 177 -6.39 -11.84 -13.58
CA PHE A 177 -6.19 -11.33 -14.94
C PHE A 177 -5.50 -9.98 -14.94
N SER A 178 -5.57 -9.27 -13.82
CA SER A 178 -4.87 -8.00 -13.69
C SER A 178 -3.37 -8.20 -13.67
N PRO A 179 -2.61 -7.32 -14.33
CA PRO A 179 -1.17 -7.36 -14.29
C PRO A 179 -0.67 -7.16 -12.85
N GLU A 180 0.51 -7.72 -12.58
CA GLU A 180 1.23 -7.53 -11.33
C GLU A 180 1.40 -6.03 -11.02
N GLU A 181 1.13 -5.65 -9.78
CA GLU A 181 1.42 -4.32 -9.29
C GLU A 181 2.91 -4.25 -8.95
N LEU A 182 3.65 -3.43 -9.69
CA LEU A 182 5.07 -3.25 -9.46
C LEU A 182 5.30 -2.20 -8.36
N MET A 183 6.41 -2.35 -7.66
CA MET A 183 6.86 -1.38 -6.67
C MET A 183 6.93 0.03 -7.25
N ARG A 184 6.40 1.04 -6.52
CA ARG A 184 6.28 2.45 -6.95
C ARG A 184 5.42 2.65 -8.21
N GLU A 185 4.75 1.62 -8.67
CA GLU A 185 3.76 1.77 -9.72
C GLU A 185 2.47 2.29 -9.14
N CYS A 186 1.85 3.16 -9.88
CA CYS A 186 0.67 3.81 -9.38
C CYS A 186 -0.60 2.96 -9.62
N THR A 187 -1.61 3.28 -10.15
CA THR A 187 -2.93 2.69 -10.13
C THR A 187 -3.08 1.49 -11.07
N ARG A 188 -3.95 0.56 -10.71
CA ARG A 188 -4.41 -0.56 -11.56
C ARG A 188 -4.96 -0.10 -12.90
N GLU A 189 -5.60 1.07 -12.94
CA GLU A 189 -6.13 1.66 -14.16
C GLU A 189 -5.01 1.98 -15.16
N LYS A 190 -3.89 2.49 -14.67
CA LYS A 190 -2.72 2.74 -15.51
C LYS A 190 -2.10 1.45 -16.00
N MET A 191 -1.93 0.45 -15.13
CA MET A 191 -1.42 -0.87 -15.51
C MET A 191 -2.30 -1.52 -16.58
N ARG A 192 -3.62 -1.51 -16.42
CA ARG A 192 -4.57 -2.00 -17.43
C ARG A 192 -4.50 -1.22 -18.74
N THR A 193 -4.30 0.09 -18.66
CA THR A 193 -4.15 0.95 -19.85
C THR A 193 -2.86 0.62 -20.59
N LEU A 194 -1.74 0.49 -19.89
CA LEU A 194 -0.47 0.08 -20.47
C LEU A 194 -0.55 -1.31 -21.10
N GLN A 195 -1.18 -2.27 -20.40
CA GLN A 195 -1.43 -3.60 -20.95
C GLN A 195 -2.21 -3.53 -22.26
N ARG A 196 -3.27 -2.74 -22.33
CA ARG A 196 -4.07 -2.57 -23.55
C ARG A 196 -3.21 -1.97 -24.68
N ILE A 197 -2.46 -0.91 -24.38
CA ILE A 197 -1.56 -0.28 -25.34
C ILE A 197 -0.53 -1.29 -25.89
N MET A 198 0.03 -2.13 -25.04
CA MET A 198 1.00 -3.15 -25.46
C MET A 198 0.36 -4.22 -26.35
N VAL A 199 -0.80 -4.72 -25.96
CA VAL A 199 -1.53 -5.76 -26.73
C VAL A 199 -2.03 -5.23 -28.07
N ASP A 200 -2.55 -4.01 -28.11
CA ASP A 200 -3.11 -3.39 -29.29
C ASP A 200 -2.05 -2.81 -30.24
N ASN A 201 -0.80 -2.69 -29.78
CA ASN A 201 0.30 -2.19 -30.58
C ASN A 201 0.72 -3.24 -31.63
N PRO A 202 0.58 -2.96 -32.93
CA PRO A 202 0.91 -3.92 -34.00
C PRO A 202 2.38 -4.33 -34.05
N TRP A 203 3.27 -3.56 -33.42
CA TRP A 203 4.70 -3.81 -33.32
C TRP A 203 5.15 -4.42 -32.00
N ASP A 204 4.26 -4.58 -31.03
CA ASP A 204 4.52 -5.21 -29.72
C ASP A 204 3.66 -6.46 -29.52
N GLY A 205 2.40 -6.32 -29.21
CA GLY A 205 1.45 -7.43 -29.02
C GLY A 205 1.72 -8.31 -27.79
N ARG A 206 2.65 -7.91 -26.90
CA ARG A 206 2.96 -8.70 -25.71
C ARG A 206 1.78 -8.76 -24.76
N LYS A 207 1.49 -9.96 -24.25
CA LYS A 207 0.59 -10.15 -23.14
C LYS A 207 1.32 -9.91 -21.82
N THR A 208 0.59 -9.51 -20.80
CA THR A 208 1.13 -9.56 -19.44
C THR A 208 1.41 -10.99 -19.03
N ARG A 209 2.20 -11.17 -17.99
CA ARG A 209 2.54 -12.48 -17.43
C ARG A 209 1.27 -13.26 -17.06
N GLU A 210 0.30 -12.61 -16.43
CA GLU A 210 -0.98 -13.19 -16.03
C GLU A 210 -1.77 -13.66 -17.24
N MET A 211 -1.91 -12.84 -18.26
CA MET A 211 -2.62 -13.21 -19.49
C MET A 211 -1.86 -14.25 -20.31
N GLN A 212 -0.54 -14.27 -20.24
CA GLN A 212 0.25 -15.36 -20.81
C GLN A 212 0.02 -16.66 -20.05
N PHE A 213 -0.07 -16.61 -18.73
CA PHE A 213 -0.40 -17.79 -17.91
C PHE A 213 -1.80 -18.33 -18.24
N VAL A 214 -2.79 -17.46 -18.36
CA VAL A 214 -4.15 -17.85 -18.82
C VAL A 214 -4.08 -18.58 -20.15
N THR A 215 -3.34 -18.03 -21.13
CA THR A 215 -3.17 -18.67 -22.43
C THR A 215 -2.54 -20.06 -22.31
N ARG A 216 -1.50 -20.21 -21.49
CA ARG A 216 -0.86 -21.51 -21.25
C ARG A 216 -1.77 -22.53 -20.58
N LEU A 217 -2.61 -22.11 -19.63
CA LEU A 217 -3.62 -22.98 -19.02
C LEU A 217 -4.63 -23.47 -20.05
N GLN A 218 -5.12 -22.59 -20.94
CA GLN A 218 -6.08 -22.94 -22.01
C GLN A 218 -5.48 -23.91 -23.03
N GLU A 219 -4.22 -23.65 -23.45
CA GLU A 219 -3.50 -24.54 -24.37
C GLU A 219 -3.30 -25.94 -23.77
N LYS A 220 -2.93 -25.99 -22.49
CA LYS A 220 -2.60 -27.24 -21.82
C LYS A 220 -3.82 -28.07 -21.39
N PHE A 221 -4.88 -27.39 -21.01
CA PHE A 221 -6.11 -28.00 -20.52
C PHE A 221 -7.32 -27.51 -21.35
N PRO A 222 -7.47 -27.99 -22.59
CA PRO A 222 -8.62 -27.63 -23.40
C PRO A 222 -9.92 -28.01 -22.70
N GLY A 223 -10.85 -27.07 -22.60
CA GLY A 223 -12.14 -27.24 -21.92
C GLY A 223 -12.14 -26.85 -20.44
N LEU A 224 -11.06 -26.29 -19.89
CA LEU A 224 -11.12 -25.54 -18.65
C LEU A 224 -11.78 -24.17 -18.88
N GLU A 225 -12.71 -23.82 -18.01
CA GLU A 225 -13.19 -22.45 -17.84
C GLU A 225 -12.25 -21.71 -16.91
N ILE A 226 -11.62 -20.64 -17.40
CA ILE A 226 -10.70 -19.83 -16.59
C ILE A 226 -11.38 -18.49 -16.29
N ARG A 227 -11.53 -18.19 -15.01
CA ARG A 227 -12.21 -16.99 -14.49
C ARG A 227 -11.25 -16.07 -13.75
N ASP A 228 -11.50 -14.76 -13.84
CA ASP A 228 -10.75 -13.76 -13.09
C ASP A 228 -11.14 -13.77 -11.60
N CYS A 229 -10.18 -13.99 -10.71
CA CYS A 229 -10.38 -13.86 -9.27
C CYS A 229 -9.87 -12.54 -8.68
N SER A 230 -9.27 -11.66 -9.49
CA SER A 230 -8.80 -10.37 -9.00
C SER A 230 -9.88 -9.59 -8.22
N PRO A 231 -11.13 -9.48 -8.70
CA PRO A 231 -12.17 -8.75 -7.98
C PRO A 231 -12.45 -9.34 -6.58
N PHE A 232 -12.37 -10.66 -6.43
CA PHE A 232 -12.61 -11.32 -5.14
C PHE A 232 -11.52 -11.00 -4.13
N ILE A 233 -10.24 -11.01 -4.56
CA ILE A 233 -9.11 -10.67 -3.70
C ILE A 233 -9.17 -9.20 -3.30
N TRP A 234 -9.50 -8.31 -4.25
CA TRP A 234 -9.60 -6.88 -3.98
C TRP A 234 -10.72 -6.55 -3.00
N GLU A 235 -11.86 -7.21 -3.10
CA GLU A 235 -12.95 -7.06 -2.13
C GLU A 235 -12.49 -7.43 -0.71
N LEU A 236 -11.68 -8.48 -0.56
CA LEU A 236 -11.09 -8.86 0.73
C LEU A 236 -10.09 -7.81 1.23
N ARG A 237 -9.28 -7.21 0.34
CA ARG A 237 -8.29 -6.18 0.67
C ARG A 237 -8.91 -4.82 1.03
N VAL A 238 -10.14 -4.53 0.61
CA VAL A 238 -10.82 -3.24 0.91
C VAL A 238 -11.03 -3.05 2.41
N ILE A 239 -11.46 -4.09 3.12
CA ILE A 239 -11.70 -4.02 4.56
C ILE A 239 -10.46 -4.51 5.31
N LYS A 240 -9.76 -3.58 5.95
CA LYS A 240 -8.52 -3.85 6.66
C LYS A 240 -8.78 -4.52 8.01
N SER A 241 -8.00 -5.52 8.36
CA SER A 241 -7.99 -6.09 9.70
C SER A 241 -7.38 -5.12 10.73
N PRO A 242 -7.57 -5.34 12.03
CA PRO A 242 -6.89 -4.55 13.05
C PRO A 242 -5.36 -4.56 12.92
N ALA A 243 -4.76 -5.69 12.52
CA ALA A 243 -3.33 -5.81 12.31
C ALA A 243 -2.85 -4.99 11.10
N GLU A 244 -3.59 -5.00 9.99
CA GLU A 244 -3.32 -4.14 8.83
C GLU A 244 -3.41 -2.65 9.18
N ILE A 245 -4.40 -2.27 10.01
CA ILE A 245 -4.56 -0.87 10.46
C ILE A 245 -3.34 -0.39 11.26
N GLU A 246 -2.72 -1.25 12.07
CA GLU A 246 -1.51 -0.87 12.81
C GLU A 246 -0.31 -0.63 11.88
N VAL A 247 -0.14 -1.42 10.83
CA VAL A 247 0.90 -1.19 9.81
C VAL A 247 0.65 0.12 9.07
N LEU A 248 -0.60 0.36 8.62
CA LEU A 248 -1.00 1.63 7.99
C LEU A 248 -0.78 2.83 8.91
N ARG A 249 -1.07 2.69 10.21
CA ARG A 249 -0.81 3.73 11.21
C ARG A 249 0.67 4.03 11.31
N ARG A 250 1.52 3.00 11.32
CA ARG A 250 2.97 3.17 11.33
C ARG A 250 3.46 3.87 10.07
N ALA A 251 2.99 3.48 8.89
CA ALA A 251 3.32 4.13 7.63
C ALA A 251 2.90 5.61 7.65
N ALA A 252 1.68 5.92 8.11
CA ALA A 252 1.22 7.30 8.25
C ALA A 252 2.07 8.14 9.23
N GLN A 253 2.51 7.57 10.34
CA GLN A 253 3.41 8.24 11.30
C GLN A 253 4.76 8.59 10.67
N ILE A 254 5.33 7.67 9.90
CA ILE A 254 6.58 7.90 9.17
C ILE A 254 6.39 9.02 8.15
N GLY A 255 5.34 8.95 7.33
CA GLY A 255 5.04 9.96 6.32
C GLY A 255 4.86 11.37 6.92
N VAL A 256 4.05 11.49 7.98
CA VAL A 256 3.83 12.76 8.68
C VAL A 256 5.13 13.31 9.26
N LYS A 257 5.99 12.44 9.84
CA LYS A 257 7.28 12.86 10.37
C LYS A 257 8.21 13.37 9.27
N ALA A 258 8.32 12.62 8.17
CA ALA A 258 9.17 12.99 7.05
C ALA A 258 8.73 14.33 6.42
N ILE A 259 7.44 14.49 6.11
CA ILE A 259 6.89 15.75 5.61
C ILE A 259 7.17 16.90 6.58
N SER A 260 6.96 16.69 7.88
CA SER A 260 7.18 17.75 8.89
C SER A 260 8.64 18.23 8.93
N GLU A 261 9.61 17.32 8.78
CA GLU A 261 11.04 17.69 8.75
C GLU A 261 11.41 18.39 7.42
N VAL A 262 10.85 17.93 6.30
CA VAL A 262 11.04 18.62 5.01
C VAL A 262 10.48 20.06 5.06
N MET A 263 9.27 20.25 5.59
CA MET A 263 8.67 21.59 5.75
C MET A 263 9.56 22.51 6.59
N LYS A 264 10.15 22.00 7.69
CA LYS A 264 11.07 22.77 8.55
C LYS A 264 12.35 23.16 7.85
N ALA A 265 12.86 22.30 6.97
CA ALA A 265 14.10 22.51 6.24
C ALA A 265 13.94 23.40 5.01
N THR A 266 12.74 23.48 4.45
CA THR A 266 12.44 24.20 3.21
C THR A 266 12.74 25.69 3.36
N ARG A 267 13.45 26.25 2.36
CA ARG A 267 13.75 27.69 2.25
C ARG A 267 14.01 28.08 0.80
N PRO A 268 13.88 29.37 0.46
CA PRO A 268 14.29 29.88 -0.85
C PRO A 268 15.76 29.53 -1.15
N GLY A 269 16.06 29.23 -2.41
CA GLY A 269 17.39 28.83 -2.87
C GLY A 269 17.67 27.31 -2.84
N MET A 270 16.76 26.49 -2.33
CA MET A 270 16.78 25.04 -2.49
C MET A 270 16.16 24.63 -3.83
N TYR A 271 16.50 23.47 -4.34
CA TYR A 271 15.79 22.83 -5.44
C TYR A 271 14.72 21.86 -4.94
N GLU A 272 13.69 21.60 -5.74
CA GLU A 272 12.65 20.61 -5.43
C GLU A 272 13.25 19.22 -5.14
N TYR A 273 14.32 18.80 -5.85
CA TYR A 273 14.99 17.52 -5.60
C TYR A 273 15.68 17.43 -4.23
N GLU A 274 16.07 18.56 -3.62
CA GLU A 274 16.63 18.54 -2.26
C GLU A 274 15.55 18.18 -1.22
N LEU A 275 14.31 18.57 -1.49
CA LEU A 275 13.17 18.20 -0.65
C LEU A 275 12.85 16.70 -0.78
N SER A 276 12.87 16.18 -2.01
CA SER A 276 12.63 14.75 -2.22
C SER A 276 13.73 13.89 -1.58
N ALA A 277 14.99 14.26 -1.73
CA ALA A 277 16.11 13.55 -1.09
C ALA A 277 16.02 13.57 0.44
N LEU A 278 15.59 14.70 1.01
CA LEU A 278 15.42 14.81 2.47
C LEU A 278 14.25 13.93 2.95
N TYR A 279 13.16 13.89 2.20
CA TYR A 279 12.04 13.01 2.54
C TYR A 279 12.45 11.55 2.53
N ASP A 280 13.10 11.08 1.44
CA ASP A 280 13.60 9.71 1.33
C ASP A 280 14.50 9.34 2.51
N TYR A 281 15.49 10.19 2.81
CA TYR A 281 16.37 9.96 3.93
C TYR A 281 15.62 9.76 5.26
N ILE A 282 14.60 10.58 5.52
CA ILE A 282 13.87 10.52 6.79
C ILE A 282 12.95 9.31 6.81
N ALA A 283 12.26 9.02 5.71
CA ALA A 283 11.35 7.89 5.61
C ALA A 283 12.11 6.56 5.80
N GLU A 284 13.22 6.37 5.10
CA GLU A 284 14.07 5.18 5.23
C GLU A 284 14.67 5.05 6.63
N LYS A 285 15.17 6.16 7.21
CA LYS A 285 15.67 6.18 8.58
C LYS A 285 14.63 5.77 9.63
N GLU A 286 13.36 6.05 9.38
CA GLU A 286 12.27 5.68 10.27
C GLU A 286 11.72 4.26 9.96
N GLY A 287 12.25 3.58 8.96
CA GLY A 287 11.99 2.18 8.65
C GLY A 287 10.99 1.94 7.51
N ALA A 288 10.73 2.93 6.65
CA ALA A 288 10.09 2.67 5.37
C ALA A 288 11.04 1.88 4.47
N GLN A 289 10.52 0.89 3.76
CA GLN A 289 11.31 0.12 2.80
C GLN A 289 11.32 0.76 1.42
N ASN A 290 10.28 1.58 1.12
CA ASN A 290 10.11 2.18 -0.17
C ASN A 290 9.13 3.37 -0.12
N LEU A 291 8.76 3.87 -1.29
CA LEU A 291 7.67 4.83 -1.49
C LEU A 291 6.44 4.12 -2.06
N ALA A 292 5.28 4.59 -1.66
CA ALA A 292 3.98 4.12 -2.15
C ALA A 292 3.82 4.38 -3.66
N TYR A 293 4.31 5.52 -4.12
CA TYR A 293 4.31 5.97 -5.51
C TYR A 293 5.44 6.96 -5.74
N TYR A 294 5.62 7.38 -6.98
CA TYR A 294 6.62 8.38 -7.31
C TYR A 294 6.27 9.73 -6.66
N MET A 295 7.23 10.32 -5.93
CA MET A 295 7.01 11.60 -5.24
C MET A 295 6.57 12.69 -6.20
N ILE A 296 5.58 13.47 -5.80
CA ILE A 296 5.14 14.68 -6.48
C ILE A 296 5.51 15.86 -5.59
N ILE A 297 6.52 16.61 -5.98
CA ILE A 297 6.94 17.84 -5.32
C ILE A 297 6.99 18.90 -6.39
N CYS A 298 6.01 19.78 -6.42
CA CYS A 298 5.92 20.83 -7.42
C CYS A 298 5.73 22.20 -6.80
N SER A 299 6.34 23.20 -7.42
CA SER A 299 6.29 24.59 -6.97
C SER A 299 5.91 25.54 -8.09
N ALA A 300 5.19 26.59 -7.76
CA ALA A 300 4.80 27.70 -8.65
C ALA A 300 4.28 27.22 -10.03
N GLU A 301 5.01 27.48 -11.12
CA GLU A 301 4.64 27.15 -12.50
C GLU A 301 4.50 25.64 -12.76
N ASN A 302 4.97 24.77 -11.86
CA ASN A 302 4.84 23.32 -11.98
C ASN A 302 3.49 22.77 -11.44
N HIS A 303 2.70 23.56 -10.71
CA HIS A 303 1.41 23.12 -10.15
C HIS A 303 0.40 22.57 -11.17
N PRO A 304 0.33 23.03 -12.44
CA PRO A 304 -0.60 22.45 -13.40
C PRO A 304 -0.29 21.01 -13.81
N PHE A 305 0.92 20.52 -13.51
CA PHE A 305 1.33 19.15 -13.83
C PHE A 305 1.01 18.25 -12.64
N VAL A 306 -0.14 17.58 -12.68
CA VAL A 306 -0.67 16.77 -11.57
C VAL A 306 0.32 15.68 -11.10
N HIS A 307 1.06 15.06 -12.03
CA HIS A 307 2.06 14.04 -11.72
C HIS A 307 3.47 14.52 -12.11
N TYR A 308 3.86 15.68 -11.57
CA TYR A 308 5.17 16.26 -11.80
C TYR A 308 6.27 15.49 -11.05
N TYR A 309 7.32 15.04 -11.76
CA TYR A 309 8.36 14.16 -11.21
C TYR A 309 9.80 14.65 -11.44
N LYS A 310 10.02 15.76 -12.17
CA LYS A 310 11.38 16.21 -12.49
C LYS A 310 12.12 16.81 -11.31
N HIS A 311 11.40 17.54 -10.46
CA HIS A 311 11.93 18.19 -9.25
C HIS A 311 13.16 19.08 -9.51
N ASP A 312 13.26 19.69 -10.69
CA ASP A 312 14.46 20.43 -11.13
C ASP A 312 14.36 21.96 -10.94
N ARG A 313 13.25 22.45 -10.36
CA ARG A 313 13.02 23.87 -10.18
C ARG A 313 13.69 24.41 -8.90
N LEU A 314 14.36 25.59 -9.04
CA LEU A 314 14.86 26.37 -7.91
C LEU A 314 13.70 27.09 -7.21
N LEU A 315 13.58 26.88 -5.92
CA LEU A 315 12.57 27.50 -5.05
C LEU A 315 12.90 28.97 -4.80
N LYS A 316 11.93 29.85 -5.01
CA LYS A 316 12.05 31.30 -4.80
C LYS A 316 11.23 31.78 -3.60
N ASP A 317 11.58 32.94 -3.10
CA ASP A 317 10.78 33.59 -2.08
C ASP A 317 9.36 33.89 -2.61
N GLY A 318 8.35 33.58 -1.81
CA GLY A 318 6.95 33.71 -2.19
C GLY A 318 6.37 32.53 -2.99
N ASP A 319 7.18 31.56 -3.40
CA ASP A 319 6.66 30.33 -4.02
C ASP A 319 5.82 29.51 -3.05
N PHE A 320 4.90 28.73 -3.62
CA PHE A 320 4.08 27.78 -2.90
C PHE A 320 4.40 26.37 -3.38
N ILE A 321 4.45 25.41 -2.49
CA ILE A 321 4.74 23.99 -2.77
C ILE A 321 3.49 23.18 -2.62
N VAL A 322 3.29 22.21 -3.50
CA VAL A 322 2.46 21.04 -3.30
C VAL A 322 3.38 19.85 -3.18
N MET A 323 3.28 19.12 -2.09
CA MET A 323 4.03 17.90 -1.80
C MET A 323 3.03 16.78 -1.58
N ASP A 324 3.06 15.78 -2.46
CA ASP A 324 2.19 14.63 -2.47
C ASP A 324 3.05 13.37 -2.49
N ILE A 325 3.02 12.60 -1.41
CA ILE A 325 4.02 11.60 -1.13
C ILE A 325 3.57 10.66 0.00
N GLY A 326 3.92 9.39 -0.10
CA GLY A 326 3.68 8.40 0.95
C GLY A 326 4.78 7.35 1.04
N PRO A 327 5.13 6.86 2.23
CA PRO A 327 6.01 5.71 2.38
C PRO A 327 5.24 4.40 2.19
N ASP A 328 5.96 3.39 1.70
CA ASP A 328 5.58 1.98 1.79
C ASP A 328 6.24 1.36 3.03
N VAL A 329 5.42 0.73 3.86
CA VAL A 329 5.88 -0.02 5.02
C VAL A 329 5.28 -1.42 4.96
N ASN A 330 6.11 -2.42 4.64
CA ASN A 330 5.70 -3.82 4.56
C ASN A 330 4.48 -4.03 3.64
N TYR A 331 4.50 -3.48 2.42
CA TYR A 331 3.41 -3.55 1.43
C TYR A 331 2.17 -2.71 1.77
N TYR A 332 2.23 -1.83 2.76
CA TYR A 332 1.14 -0.95 3.15
C TYR A 332 1.53 0.50 2.95
N ASP A 333 0.79 1.14 2.10
CA ASP A 333 1.04 2.49 1.60
C ASP A 333 0.23 3.54 2.33
N THR A 334 0.77 4.76 2.35
CA THR A 334 0.01 5.96 2.66
C THR A 334 0.08 6.97 1.54
N ASP A 335 -0.87 7.86 1.50
CA ASP A 335 -1.02 8.92 0.54
C ASP A 335 -1.30 10.22 1.29
N ILE A 336 -0.34 11.16 1.29
CA ILE A 336 -0.41 12.38 2.09
C ILE A 336 -0.03 13.57 1.23
N THR A 337 -0.98 14.45 1.00
CA THR A 337 -0.73 15.72 0.32
C THR A 337 -0.73 16.89 1.28
N ILE A 338 0.27 17.76 1.19
CA ILE A 338 0.37 19.01 1.93
C ILE A 338 0.81 20.15 1.01
N SER A 339 0.31 21.35 1.27
CA SER A 339 0.75 22.55 0.56
C SER A 339 1.20 23.62 1.55
N TYR A 340 2.29 24.32 1.22
CA TYR A 340 2.85 25.34 2.11
C TYR A 340 3.73 26.35 1.35
N PRO A 341 3.91 27.59 1.88
CA PRO A 341 4.81 28.56 1.29
C PRO A 341 6.28 28.25 1.58
N VAL A 342 7.16 28.41 0.58
CA VAL A 342 8.61 28.11 0.66
C VAL A 342 9.29 28.87 1.81
N ASN A 343 8.89 30.13 2.04
CA ASN A 343 9.45 30.99 3.09
C ASN A 343 8.74 30.87 4.45
N GLY A 344 7.75 29.95 4.57
CA GLY A 344 6.94 29.78 5.78
C GLY A 344 5.89 30.86 6.05
N LYS A 345 5.68 31.79 5.11
CA LYS A 345 4.72 32.91 5.27
C LYS A 345 3.71 32.89 4.11
N PHE A 346 2.43 32.73 4.43
CA PHE A 346 1.37 32.87 3.45
C PHE A 346 1.20 34.31 3.00
N THR A 347 1.14 34.54 1.68
CA THR A 347 0.57 35.76 1.17
C THR A 347 -0.95 35.77 1.42
N PRO A 348 -1.62 36.95 1.43
CA PRO A 348 -3.08 36.99 1.62
C PRO A 348 -3.85 36.09 0.65
N ARG A 349 -3.42 36.05 -0.61
CA ARG A 349 -4.07 35.19 -1.62
C ARG A 349 -3.82 33.71 -1.42
N GLN A 350 -2.60 33.32 -1.07
CA GLN A 350 -2.28 31.93 -0.74
C GLN A 350 -3.09 31.46 0.47
N LYS A 351 -3.22 32.33 1.50
CA LYS A 351 -3.99 32.01 2.69
C LYS A 351 -5.46 31.78 2.37
N GLU A 352 -6.07 32.69 1.60
CA GLU A 352 -7.48 32.61 1.16
C GLU A 352 -7.75 31.24 0.45
N ILE A 353 -6.89 30.88 -0.52
CA ILE A 353 -7.05 29.62 -1.27
C ILE A 353 -6.86 28.42 -0.36
N TYR A 354 -5.85 28.46 0.52
CA TYR A 354 -5.55 27.39 1.44
C TYR A 354 -6.69 27.15 2.44
N GLU A 355 -7.25 28.23 3.02
CA GLU A 355 -8.37 28.15 3.96
C GLU A 355 -9.64 27.63 3.29
N ALA A 356 -9.90 28.01 2.03
CA ALA A 356 -11.00 27.44 1.26
C ALA A 356 -10.82 25.94 1.00
N SER A 357 -9.62 25.51 0.62
CA SER A 357 -9.29 24.08 0.43
C SER A 357 -9.41 23.30 1.74
N LEU A 358 -8.92 23.86 2.85
CA LEU A 358 -9.01 23.25 4.18
C LEU A 358 -10.47 23.07 4.62
N ALA A 359 -11.31 24.07 4.39
CA ALA A 359 -12.74 23.98 4.70
C ALA A 359 -13.43 22.83 3.93
N VAL A 360 -13.09 22.66 2.64
CA VAL A 360 -13.58 21.54 1.84
C VAL A 360 -13.09 20.20 2.40
N HIS A 361 -11.81 20.11 2.77
CA HIS A 361 -11.23 18.91 3.37
C HIS A 361 -11.91 18.54 4.70
N GLU A 362 -12.08 19.49 5.60
CA GLU A 362 -12.76 19.28 6.89
C GLU A 362 -14.23 18.89 6.70
N ALA A 363 -14.94 19.51 5.76
CA ALA A 363 -16.30 19.16 5.42
C ALA A 363 -16.39 17.71 4.91
N ASN A 364 -15.48 17.30 4.02
CA ASN A 364 -15.40 15.91 3.55
C ASN A 364 -15.23 14.93 4.71
N ILE A 365 -14.22 15.15 5.58
CA ILE A 365 -13.97 14.26 6.73
C ILE A 365 -15.21 14.16 7.64
N SER A 366 -15.94 15.27 7.83
CA SER A 366 -17.10 15.31 8.74
C SER A 366 -18.31 14.50 8.24
N VAL A 367 -18.42 14.30 6.92
CA VAL A 367 -19.58 13.59 6.32
C VAL A 367 -19.28 12.11 6.01
N TYR A 368 -18.01 11.72 5.90
CA TYR A 368 -17.67 10.34 5.58
C TYR A 368 -18.16 9.36 6.66
N ARG A 369 -19.03 8.45 6.25
CA ARG A 369 -19.54 7.34 7.06
C ARG A 369 -19.96 6.16 6.19
N PRO A 370 -19.95 4.92 6.71
CA PRO A 370 -20.41 3.75 5.97
C PRO A 370 -21.84 3.92 5.45
N GLY A 371 -22.08 3.44 4.24
CA GLY A 371 -23.41 3.44 3.59
C GLY A 371 -23.69 4.63 2.69
N LEU A 372 -22.82 5.65 2.61
CA LEU A 372 -22.95 6.74 1.66
C LEU A 372 -22.32 6.39 0.31
N THR A 373 -22.96 6.84 -0.75
CA THR A 373 -22.35 6.92 -2.09
C THR A 373 -21.50 8.18 -2.22
N ALA A 374 -20.57 8.20 -3.19
CA ALA A 374 -19.77 9.40 -3.49
C ALA A 374 -20.67 10.62 -3.79
N GLU A 375 -21.76 10.44 -4.53
CA GLU A 375 -22.72 11.51 -4.83
C GLU A 375 -23.38 12.10 -3.58
N GLN A 376 -23.74 11.23 -2.62
CA GLN A 376 -24.32 11.68 -1.35
C GLN A 376 -23.29 12.44 -0.52
N VAL A 377 -22.02 12.01 -0.50
CA VAL A 377 -20.93 12.73 0.17
C VAL A 377 -20.78 14.14 -0.43
N VAL A 378 -20.66 14.24 -1.77
CA VAL A 378 -20.54 15.54 -2.45
C VAL A 378 -21.70 16.47 -2.09
N LYS A 379 -22.93 15.96 -2.13
CA LYS A 379 -24.13 16.76 -1.80
C LYS A 379 -24.11 17.26 -0.35
N GLU A 380 -23.75 16.40 0.61
CA GLU A 380 -23.67 16.80 2.03
C GLU A 380 -22.55 17.83 2.27
N VAL A 381 -21.39 17.68 1.59
CA VAL A 381 -20.28 18.65 1.65
C VAL A 381 -20.74 20.01 1.09
N GLU A 382 -21.40 20.02 -0.07
CA GLU A 382 -21.94 21.27 -0.63
C GLU A 382 -22.91 22.00 0.31
N GLU A 383 -23.77 21.25 1.03
CA GLU A 383 -24.70 21.85 2.02
C GLU A 383 -23.97 22.46 3.22
N ILE A 384 -22.82 21.89 3.61
CA ILE A 384 -21.98 22.46 4.68
C ILE A 384 -21.30 23.75 4.20
N LEU A 385 -20.75 23.74 2.99
CA LEU A 385 -20.00 24.86 2.43
C LEU A 385 -20.86 26.07 2.00
N LYS A 386 -22.18 25.89 1.87
CA LYS A 386 -23.14 26.99 1.60
C LYS A 386 -23.48 27.84 2.83
N LYS A 387 -23.16 27.36 4.03
CA LYS A 387 -23.41 28.01 5.32
C LYS A 387 -22.23 28.85 5.77
#